data_5e60d93172d156541a62fbaf1c8becb9
#
_entry.id   5e60d93172d156541a62fbaf1c8becb9
#
_cell.length_a   1.000
_cell.length_b   1.000
_cell.length_c   1.000
_cell.angle_alpha   90.00
_cell.angle_beta   90.00
_cell.angle_gamma   90.00
#
_symmetry.space_group_name_H-M   'P 1'
#
loop_
_entity.id
_entity.type
_entity.pdbx_description
1 polymer ?
#
loop_
_entity_poly.entity_id
_entity_poly.type
_entity_poly.pdbx_seq_one_letter_code
_entity_poly.pdbx_strand_id
1 'polypeptide(L)'
;TLFRSMPLDVEQPGQLEAVFDAIRAQWGRLDFVLHSIAFAPAADLHGRVVDCSREGFARAMDISCHSFLRMARLAEPLMQQGGSLMTMSYLGADEVIHNYGLMGPVKAALEASVRYLAAELGPAGIRVNAVSPGPVATRAASGIAQFEQLMADAVQRAPLGRLVDIADVGALCTFLASDAARSMTGSTLYVDAGVHIMG
;
A
#
# COMPACT_ATOMS: atom_id res chain seq x y z
N THR A 1 11.29 24.04 -2.55
CA THR A 1 10.34 22.99 -2.94
C THR A 1 9.04 23.25 -2.22
N LEU A 2 8.01 23.55 -2.96
CA LEU A 2 6.71 23.80 -2.37
C LEU A 2 6.01 22.46 -2.15
N PHE A 3 5.92 22.02 -0.90
CA PHE A 3 5.00 20.96 -0.51
C PHE A 3 3.58 21.43 -0.83
N ARG A 4 2.84 20.63 -1.58
CA ARG A 4 1.44 20.91 -1.88
C ARG A 4 0.58 19.78 -1.34
N SER A 5 -0.50 20.16 -0.66
CA SER A 5 -1.52 19.23 -0.17
C SER A 5 -2.81 19.51 -0.93
N MET A 6 -3.45 18.44 -1.38
CA MET A 6 -4.79 18.48 -1.97
C MET A 6 -5.68 17.49 -1.19
N PRO A 7 -6.92 17.86 -0.88
CA PRO A 7 -7.88 16.91 -0.32
C PRO A 7 -8.18 15.83 -1.38
N LEU A 8 -8.19 14.57 -0.95
CA LEU A 8 -8.50 13.44 -1.79
C LEU A 8 -9.29 12.39 -1.00
N ASP A 9 -10.49 12.13 -1.45
CA ASP A 9 -11.27 10.96 -1.10
C ASP A 9 -11.47 10.11 -2.36
N VAL A 10 -10.88 8.91 -2.37
CA VAL A 10 -10.92 8.03 -3.54
C VAL A 10 -12.31 7.47 -3.85
N GLU A 11 -13.26 7.57 -2.92
CA GLU A 11 -14.67 7.23 -3.14
C GLU A 11 -15.43 8.33 -3.88
N GLN A 12 -14.94 9.59 -3.84
CA GLN A 12 -15.64 10.70 -4.48
C GLN A 12 -15.29 10.77 -5.97
N PRO A 13 -16.30 10.68 -6.86
CA PRO A 13 -16.07 10.79 -8.30
C PRO A 13 -15.34 12.08 -8.68
N GLY A 14 -14.31 11.96 -9.51
CA GLY A 14 -13.56 13.09 -10.06
C GLY A 14 -12.46 13.66 -9.15
N GLN A 15 -12.43 13.32 -7.86
CA GLN A 15 -11.38 13.86 -6.97
C GLN A 15 -9.99 13.31 -7.30
N LEU A 16 -9.89 12.03 -7.62
CA LEU A 16 -8.62 11.43 -8.01
C LEU A 16 -8.12 12.03 -9.33
N GLU A 17 -9.00 12.17 -10.31
CA GLU A 17 -8.72 12.79 -11.60
C GLU A 17 -8.25 14.23 -11.43
N ALA A 18 -8.92 15.02 -10.58
CA ALA A 18 -8.54 16.40 -10.30
C ALA A 18 -7.12 16.54 -9.72
N VAL A 19 -6.67 15.60 -8.88
CA VAL A 19 -5.30 15.58 -8.37
C VAL A 19 -4.31 15.36 -9.52
N PHE A 20 -4.55 14.39 -10.40
CA PHE A 20 -3.65 14.09 -11.51
C PHE A 20 -3.68 15.18 -12.60
N ASP A 21 -4.80 15.86 -12.80
CA ASP A 21 -4.89 17.02 -13.68
C ASP A 21 -4.09 18.21 -13.12
N ALA A 22 -4.13 18.44 -11.81
CA ALA A 22 -3.30 19.45 -11.17
C ALA A 22 -1.79 19.12 -11.29
N ILE A 23 -1.41 17.85 -11.15
CA ILE A 23 -0.02 17.39 -11.35
C ILE A 23 0.40 17.64 -12.81
N ARG A 24 -0.44 17.26 -13.77
CA ARG A 24 -0.19 17.49 -15.20
C ARG A 24 0.01 18.97 -15.50
N ALA A 25 -0.86 19.83 -14.98
CA ALA A 25 -0.80 21.26 -15.23
C ALA A 25 0.42 21.93 -14.59
N GLN A 26 0.90 21.44 -13.44
CA GLN A 26 1.94 22.12 -12.67
C GLN A 26 3.33 21.54 -12.89
N TRP A 27 3.46 20.22 -13.06
CA TRP A 27 4.74 19.52 -13.18
C TRP A 27 4.96 18.89 -14.54
N GLY A 28 3.88 18.56 -15.26
CA GLY A 28 3.92 17.93 -16.57
C GLY A 28 4.40 16.47 -16.55
N ARG A 29 4.95 15.99 -15.42
CA ARG A 29 5.49 14.63 -15.26
C ARG A 29 5.35 14.13 -13.82
N LEU A 30 5.45 12.80 -13.68
CA LEU A 30 5.61 12.10 -12.42
C LEU A 30 6.81 11.16 -12.49
N ASP A 31 7.58 11.08 -11.41
CA ASP A 31 8.69 10.15 -11.24
C ASP A 31 8.29 8.95 -10.40
N PHE A 32 7.44 9.15 -9.39
CA PHE A 32 6.90 8.06 -8.58
C PHE A 32 5.53 8.40 -7.98
N VAL A 33 4.80 7.34 -7.61
CA VAL A 33 3.58 7.41 -6.81
C VAL A 33 3.70 6.46 -5.63
N LEU A 34 3.31 6.92 -4.45
CA LEU A 34 3.15 6.08 -3.26
C LEU A 34 1.67 6.05 -2.86
N HIS A 35 1.04 4.90 -3.05
CA HIS A 35 -0.32 4.63 -2.61
C HIS A 35 -0.29 4.10 -1.17
N SER A 36 -0.70 4.93 -0.21
CA SER A 36 -0.79 4.58 1.21
C SER A 36 -2.22 4.79 1.70
N ILE A 37 -3.18 4.12 1.06
CA ILE A 37 -4.62 4.24 1.31
C ILE A 37 -5.16 2.86 1.67
N ALA A 38 -5.92 2.78 2.77
CA ALA A 38 -6.64 1.59 3.18
C ALA A 38 -7.85 1.97 4.02
N PHE A 39 -8.93 1.24 3.82
CA PHE A 39 -10.15 1.37 4.60
C PHE A 39 -10.96 0.07 4.55
N ALA A 40 -11.57 -0.27 5.67
CA ALA A 40 -12.69 -1.21 5.74
C ALA A 40 -13.69 -0.70 6.77
N PRO A 41 -15.01 -0.91 6.58
CA PRO A 41 -16.01 -0.60 7.60
C PRO A 41 -15.72 -1.37 8.89
N ALA A 42 -15.85 -0.72 10.04
CA ALA A 42 -15.49 -1.32 11.33
C ALA A 42 -16.25 -2.64 11.63
N ALA A 43 -17.50 -2.72 11.23
CA ALA A 43 -18.31 -3.94 11.41
C ALA A 43 -17.76 -5.14 10.63
N ASP A 44 -17.21 -4.91 9.42
CA ASP A 44 -16.64 -5.95 8.57
C ASP A 44 -15.15 -6.21 8.89
N LEU A 45 -14.44 -5.19 9.43
CA LEU A 45 -13.04 -5.31 9.82
C LEU A 45 -12.87 -6.17 11.08
N HIS A 46 -13.73 -5.99 12.08
CA HIS A 46 -13.61 -6.67 13.38
C HIS A 46 -14.38 -7.98 13.48
N GLY A 47 -15.16 -8.31 12.46
CA GLY A 47 -15.96 -9.54 12.38
C GLY A 47 -15.16 -10.73 11.84
N ARG A 48 -15.84 -11.88 11.80
CA ARG A 48 -15.34 -13.04 11.05
C ARG A 48 -15.40 -12.73 9.55
N VAL A 49 -14.40 -13.14 8.79
CA VAL A 49 -14.37 -12.90 7.33
C VAL A 49 -15.56 -13.52 6.63
N VAL A 50 -16.03 -14.69 7.11
CA VAL A 50 -17.19 -15.39 6.54
C VAL A 50 -18.51 -14.62 6.73
N ASP A 51 -18.57 -13.71 7.68
CA ASP A 51 -19.78 -12.93 8.01
C ASP A 51 -19.71 -11.50 7.42
N CYS A 52 -18.64 -11.15 6.68
CA CYS A 52 -18.51 -9.80 6.13
C CYS A 52 -19.65 -9.50 5.15
N SER A 53 -20.13 -8.26 5.17
CA SER A 53 -21.18 -7.82 4.27
C SER A 53 -20.68 -7.68 2.83
N ARG A 54 -21.57 -7.87 1.85
CA ARG A 54 -21.25 -7.64 0.43
C ARG A 54 -20.80 -6.20 0.19
N GLU A 55 -21.49 -5.27 0.79
CA GLU A 55 -21.22 -3.82 0.66
C GLU A 55 -19.88 -3.46 1.30
N GLY A 56 -19.59 -3.98 2.51
CA GLY A 56 -18.32 -3.73 3.20
C GLY A 56 -17.13 -4.36 2.48
N PHE A 57 -17.30 -5.58 1.95
CA PHE A 57 -16.30 -6.23 1.11
C PHE A 57 -15.99 -5.39 -0.15
N ALA A 58 -17.04 -5.01 -0.88
CA ALA A 58 -16.88 -4.22 -2.11
C ALA A 58 -16.21 -2.86 -1.84
N ARG A 59 -16.61 -2.17 -0.76
CA ARG A 59 -16.05 -0.89 -0.37
C ARG A 59 -14.58 -1.00 0.05
N ALA A 60 -14.23 -2.00 0.85
CA ALA A 60 -12.84 -2.24 1.24
C ALA A 60 -11.95 -2.54 0.02
N MET A 61 -12.44 -3.34 -0.92
CA MET A 61 -11.74 -3.63 -2.18
C MET A 61 -11.58 -2.40 -3.06
N ASP A 62 -12.61 -1.57 -3.21
CA ASP A 62 -12.53 -0.36 -4.03
C ASP A 62 -11.52 0.64 -3.46
N ILE A 63 -11.63 0.95 -2.16
CA ILE A 63 -10.78 1.95 -1.53
C ILE A 63 -9.32 1.46 -1.39
N SER A 64 -9.11 0.21 -0.95
CA SER A 64 -7.79 -0.25 -0.54
C SER A 64 -7.00 -0.98 -1.64
N CYS A 65 -7.68 -1.41 -2.72
CA CYS A 65 -7.05 -2.13 -3.82
C CYS A 65 -7.30 -1.41 -5.16
N HIS A 66 -8.56 -1.25 -5.59
CA HIS A 66 -8.88 -0.69 -6.89
C HIS A 66 -8.44 0.77 -7.06
N SER A 67 -8.40 1.56 -5.99
CA SER A 67 -7.87 2.92 -6.03
C SER A 67 -6.41 2.96 -6.50
N PHE A 68 -5.58 1.95 -6.18
CA PHE A 68 -4.22 1.84 -6.70
C PHE A 68 -4.19 1.63 -8.22
N LEU A 69 -5.09 0.78 -8.75
CA LEU A 69 -5.20 0.56 -10.19
C LEU A 69 -5.62 1.85 -10.91
N ARG A 70 -6.58 2.59 -10.33
CA ARG A 70 -7.00 3.90 -10.85
C ARG A 70 -5.85 4.92 -10.84
N MET A 71 -5.06 4.95 -9.76
CA MET A 71 -3.86 5.81 -9.68
C MET A 71 -2.83 5.42 -10.75
N ALA A 72 -2.56 4.13 -10.93
CA ALA A 72 -1.62 3.64 -11.94
C ALA A 72 -2.03 4.09 -13.35
N ARG A 73 -3.31 3.93 -13.71
CA ARG A 73 -3.87 4.40 -14.99
C ARG A 73 -3.69 5.90 -15.22
N LEU A 74 -3.88 6.71 -14.17
CA LEU A 74 -3.76 8.17 -14.28
C LEU A 74 -2.29 8.62 -14.26
N ALA A 75 -1.40 7.86 -13.62
CA ALA A 75 0.02 8.13 -13.55
C ALA A 75 0.77 7.78 -14.84
N GLU A 76 0.40 6.66 -15.50
CA GLU A 76 1.08 6.15 -16.69
C GLU A 76 1.36 7.23 -17.76
N PRO A 77 0.39 8.05 -18.21
CA PRO A 77 0.63 9.09 -19.22
C PRO A 77 1.55 10.22 -18.73
N LEU A 78 1.83 10.32 -17.43
CA LEU A 78 2.74 11.30 -16.82
C LEU A 78 4.14 10.72 -16.57
N MET A 79 4.33 9.41 -16.77
CA MET A 79 5.60 8.68 -16.54
C MET A 79 6.26 8.28 -17.87
N GLN A 80 6.32 9.19 -18.84
CA GLN A 80 6.84 8.91 -20.19
C GLN A 80 8.34 8.52 -20.23
N GLN A 81 9.08 8.76 -19.15
CA GLN A 81 10.48 8.36 -19.00
C GLN A 81 10.64 7.18 -18.04
N GLY A 82 9.57 6.40 -17.85
CA GLY A 82 9.49 5.41 -16.79
C GLY A 82 9.17 6.04 -15.43
N GLY A 83 9.17 5.21 -14.40
CA GLY A 83 8.84 5.66 -13.04
C GLY A 83 8.68 4.51 -12.05
N SER A 84 8.21 4.83 -10.84
CA SER A 84 8.00 3.85 -9.77
C SER A 84 6.64 4.02 -9.13
N LEU A 85 5.80 2.99 -9.21
CA LEU A 85 4.55 2.91 -8.47
C LEU A 85 4.75 2.00 -7.25
N MET A 86 4.39 2.49 -6.08
CA MET A 86 4.51 1.76 -4.83
C MET A 86 3.19 1.74 -4.10
N THR A 87 2.87 0.63 -3.43
CA THR A 87 1.71 0.54 -2.54
C THR A 87 2.07 -0.06 -1.20
N MET A 88 1.33 0.28 -0.15
CA MET A 88 1.49 -0.27 1.19
C MET A 88 0.66 -1.54 1.34
N SER A 89 1.34 -2.68 1.54
CA SER A 89 0.73 -3.96 1.92
C SER A 89 0.91 -4.23 3.42
N TYR A 90 0.71 -5.47 3.82
CA TYR A 90 0.96 -5.97 5.16
C TYR A 90 1.05 -7.50 5.13
N LEU A 91 1.80 -8.08 6.06
CA LEU A 91 2.00 -9.53 6.19
C LEU A 91 0.69 -10.35 6.16
N GLY A 92 -0.42 -9.73 6.60
CA GLY A 92 -1.75 -10.33 6.52
C GLY A 92 -2.25 -10.65 5.11
N ALA A 93 -1.52 -10.29 4.04
CA ALA A 93 -1.78 -10.76 2.68
C ALA A 93 -1.37 -12.24 2.47
N ASP A 94 -0.34 -12.68 3.16
CA ASP A 94 0.25 -14.03 3.03
C ASP A 94 -0.09 -14.92 4.23
N GLU A 95 -0.13 -14.38 5.43
CA GLU A 95 -0.39 -15.09 6.67
C GLU A 95 -1.65 -14.61 7.37
N VAL A 96 -2.27 -15.49 8.16
CA VAL A 96 -3.42 -15.10 8.98
C VAL A 96 -2.94 -14.30 10.19
N ILE A 97 -3.23 -13.02 10.19
CA ILE A 97 -2.96 -12.13 11.31
C ILE A 97 -4.22 -11.96 12.17
N HIS A 98 -4.11 -12.23 13.45
CA HIS A 98 -5.23 -12.09 14.38
C HIS A 98 -5.80 -10.66 14.34
N ASN A 99 -7.14 -10.54 14.31
CA ASN A 99 -7.87 -9.28 14.22
C ASN A 99 -7.65 -8.44 12.93
N TYR A 100 -6.99 -8.99 11.91
CA TYR A 100 -6.81 -8.29 10.64
C TYR A 100 -8.00 -8.48 9.67
N GLY A 101 -8.79 -9.53 9.86
CA GLY A 101 -10.09 -9.79 9.25
C GLY A 101 -10.11 -9.61 7.73
N LEU A 102 -11.11 -8.87 7.26
CA LEU A 102 -11.32 -8.59 5.83
C LEU A 102 -10.11 -7.99 5.11
N MET A 103 -9.26 -7.24 5.83
CA MET A 103 -8.09 -6.62 5.20
C MET A 103 -7.05 -7.64 4.70
N GLY A 104 -7.01 -8.86 5.23
CA GLY A 104 -6.15 -9.94 4.70
C GLY A 104 -6.42 -10.22 3.22
N PRO A 105 -7.62 -10.69 2.84
CA PRO A 105 -8.01 -10.87 1.44
C PRO A 105 -7.83 -9.63 0.57
N VAL A 106 -8.10 -8.43 1.09
CA VAL A 106 -7.92 -7.17 0.36
C VAL A 106 -6.44 -6.91 0.04
N LYS A 107 -5.54 -7.13 1.00
CA LYS A 107 -4.09 -6.96 0.78
C LYS A 107 -3.53 -8.04 -0.16
N ALA A 108 -4.04 -9.26 -0.10
CA ALA A 108 -3.68 -10.32 -1.06
C ALA A 108 -4.06 -9.93 -2.50
N ALA A 109 -5.27 -9.36 -2.68
CA ALA A 109 -5.70 -8.83 -3.98
C ALA A 109 -4.83 -7.66 -4.46
N LEU A 110 -4.43 -6.75 -3.55
CA LEU A 110 -3.53 -5.63 -3.84
C LEU A 110 -2.16 -6.13 -4.32
N GLU A 111 -1.57 -7.12 -3.65
CA GLU A 111 -0.28 -7.71 -4.06
C GLU A 111 -0.38 -8.49 -5.37
N ALA A 112 -1.48 -9.18 -5.61
CA ALA A 112 -1.74 -9.75 -6.93
C ALA A 112 -1.78 -8.66 -8.01
N SER A 113 -2.47 -7.55 -7.75
CA SER A 113 -2.56 -6.41 -8.67
C SER A 113 -1.19 -5.78 -8.96
N VAL A 114 -0.28 -5.73 -7.98
CA VAL A 114 1.12 -5.28 -8.17
C VAL A 114 1.81 -6.11 -9.26
N ARG A 115 1.67 -7.44 -9.24
CA ARG A 115 2.30 -8.32 -10.24
C ARG A 115 1.76 -8.09 -11.65
N TYR A 116 0.44 -7.94 -11.79
CA TYR A 116 -0.19 -7.68 -13.09
C TYR A 116 0.19 -6.29 -13.62
N LEU A 117 0.10 -5.24 -12.80
CA LEU A 117 0.52 -3.90 -13.18
C LEU A 117 2.01 -3.84 -13.55
N ALA A 118 2.87 -4.58 -12.85
CA ALA A 118 4.30 -4.67 -13.19
C ALA A 118 4.54 -5.27 -14.58
N ALA A 119 3.76 -6.29 -14.96
CA ALA A 119 3.83 -6.90 -16.28
C ALA A 119 3.30 -5.97 -17.38
N GLU A 120 2.18 -5.28 -17.10
CA GLU A 120 1.51 -4.39 -18.07
C GLU A 120 2.31 -3.11 -18.32
N LEU A 121 2.85 -2.49 -17.25
CA LEU A 121 3.52 -1.18 -17.31
C LEU A 121 5.05 -1.29 -17.50
N GLY A 122 5.61 -2.47 -17.31
CA GLY A 122 7.04 -2.74 -17.49
C GLY A 122 7.59 -2.33 -18.85
N PRO A 123 6.92 -2.60 -19.98
CA PRO A 123 7.35 -2.14 -21.31
C PRO A 123 7.49 -0.62 -21.44
N ALA A 124 6.77 0.16 -20.62
CA ALA A 124 6.90 1.62 -20.53
C ALA A 124 7.98 2.07 -19.53
N GLY A 125 8.77 1.13 -18.97
CA GLY A 125 9.79 1.44 -17.97
C GLY A 125 9.23 1.79 -16.57
N ILE A 126 7.95 1.53 -16.32
CA ILE A 126 7.31 1.79 -15.03
C ILE A 126 7.39 0.54 -14.15
N ARG A 127 8.02 0.67 -13.00
CA ARG A 127 8.16 -0.38 -12.00
C ARG A 127 7.02 -0.32 -10.99
N VAL A 128 6.52 -1.46 -10.56
CA VAL A 128 5.41 -1.54 -9.60
C VAL A 128 5.78 -2.51 -8.49
N ASN A 129 5.79 -2.05 -7.24
CA ASN A 129 6.14 -2.87 -6.09
C ASN A 129 5.21 -2.60 -4.89
N ALA A 130 5.05 -3.59 -4.03
CA ALA A 130 4.44 -3.43 -2.72
C ALA A 130 5.52 -3.33 -1.64
N VAL A 131 5.26 -2.51 -0.64
CA VAL A 131 6.04 -2.45 0.60
C VAL A 131 5.17 -3.02 1.71
N SER A 132 5.68 -4.03 2.42
CA SER A 132 5.00 -4.68 3.54
C SER A 132 5.73 -4.36 4.85
N PRO A 133 5.36 -3.29 5.55
CA PRO A 133 5.95 -2.94 6.83
C PRO A 133 5.47 -3.87 7.94
N GLY A 134 6.27 -4.03 8.99
CA GLY A 134 5.80 -4.53 10.27
C GLY A 134 4.78 -3.57 10.91
N PRO A 135 4.24 -3.91 12.07
CA PRO A 135 3.32 -3.01 12.78
C PRO A 135 4.02 -1.68 13.09
N VAL A 136 3.48 -0.60 12.56
CA VAL A 136 3.94 0.78 12.82
C VAL A 136 2.82 1.54 13.48
N ALA A 137 3.12 2.27 14.56
CA ALA A 137 2.14 3.08 15.28
C ALA A 137 1.67 4.25 14.40
N THR A 138 0.66 4.00 13.57
CA THR A 138 0.05 4.99 12.69
C THR A 138 -1.43 5.18 13.03
N ARG A 139 -2.01 6.28 12.58
CA ARG A 139 -3.45 6.54 12.72
C ARG A 139 -4.31 5.44 12.04
N ALA A 140 -3.86 4.89 10.92
CA ALA A 140 -4.57 3.80 10.24
C ALA A 140 -4.52 2.50 11.05
N ALA A 141 -3.38 2.20 11.66
CA ALA A 141 -3.17 1.00 12.46
C ALA A 141 -3.94 1.02 13.78
N SER A 142 -4.24 2.21 14.35
CA SER A 142 -5.05 2.32 15.57
C SER A 142 -6.50 1.82 15.42
N GLY A 143 -6.97 1.60 14.19
CA GLY A 143 -8.25 0.94 13.91
C GLY A 143 -8.24 -0.59 14.05
N ILE A 144 -7.08 -1.22 14.20
CA ILE A 144 -6.95 -2.67 14.41
C ILE A 144 -7.21 -2.98 15.89
N ALA A 145 -8.11 -3.90 16.20
CA ALA A 145 -8.37 -4.31 17.57
C ALA A 145 -7.11 -4.94 18.20
N GLN A 146 -6.84 -4.61 19.47
CA GLN A 146 -5.67 -5.10 20.23
C GLN A 146 -4.32 -4.78 19.56
N PHE A 147 -4.21 -3.62 18.91
CA PHE A 147 -3.00 -3.21 18.19
C PHE A 147 -1.74 -3.16 19.08
N GLU A 148 -1.88 -2.76 20.35
CA GLU A 148 -0.75 -2.79 21.30
C GLU A 148 -0.20 -4.21 21.53
N GLN A 149 -1.10 -5.20 21.63
CA GLN A 149 -0.69 -6.61 21.73
C GLN A 149 0.01 -7.07 20.44
N LEU A 150 -0.52 -6.70 19.28
CA LEU A 150 0.10 -6.99 17.99
C LEU A 150 1.53 -6.43 17.90
N MET A 151 1.76 -5.21 18.39
CA MET A 151 3.10 -4.61 18.45
C MET A 151 4.03 -5.37 19.41
N ALA A 152 3.53 -5.74 20.59
CA ALA A 152 4.32 -6.49 21.58
C ALA A 152 4.73 -7.87 21.03
N ASP A 153 3.80 -8.59 20.40
CA ASP A 153 4.06 -9.88 19.77
C ASP A 153 5.07 -9.74 18.62
N ALA A 154 4.97 -8.69 17.83
CA ALA A 154 5.91 -8.42 16.75
C ALA A 154 7.34 -8.18 17.26
N VAL A 155 7.51 -7.46 18.38
CA VAL A 155 8.84 -7.29 19.01
C VAL A 155 9.43 -8.63 19.44
N GLN A 156 8.60 -9.49 20.05
CA GLN A 156 9.05 -10.82 20.53
C GLN A 156 9.43 -11.75 19.38
N ARG A 157 8.70 -11.68 18.27
CA ARG A 157 8.92 -12.50 17.07
C ARG A 157 10.05 -11.96 16.19
N ALA A 158 10.29 -10.64 16.21
CA ALA A 158 11.25 -10.00 15.32
C ALA A 158 12.70 -10.48 15.61
N PRO A 159 13.42 -11.07 14.64
CA PRO A 159 14.83 -11.39 14.79
C PRO A 159 15.71 -10.21 15.22
N LEU A 160 15.38 -8.99 14.81
CA LEU A 160 16.11 -7.79 15.24
C LEU A 160 15.69 -7.28 16.62
N GLY A 161 14.72 -7.91 17.30
CA GLY A 161 14.27 -7.58 18.66
C GLY A 161 13.68 -6.17 18.80
N ARG A 162 13.21 -5.56 17.72
CA ARG A 162 12.63 -4.22 17.70
C ARG A 162 11.49 -4.11 16.71
N LEU A 163 10.64 -3.11 16.88
CA LEU A 163 9.73 -2.67 15.82
C LEU A 163 10.50 -1.85 14.76
N VAL A 164 9.88 -1.75 13.61
CA VAL A 164 10.27 -0.78 12.58
C VAL A 164 9.57 0.54 12.85
N ASP A 165 10.16 1.62 12.36
CA ASP A 165 9.57 2.95 12.39
C ASP A 165 9.23 3.47 10.98
N ILE A 166 8.60 4.64 10.92
CA ILE A 166 8.21 5.27 9.65
C ILE A 166 9.45 5.59 8.79
N ALA A 167 10.59 5.91 9.40
CA ALA A 167 11.82 6.21 8.67
C ALA A 167 12.41 4.98 8.00
N ASP A 168 12.34 3.80 8.64
CA ASP A 168 12.73 2.52 8.03
C ASP A 168 11.92 2.26 6.74
N VAL A 169 10.59 2.47 6.81
CA VAL A 169 9.69 2.32 5.65
C VAL A 169 9.99 3.36 4.58
N GLY A 170 10.20 4.62 4.99
CA GLY A 170 10.55 5.74 4.09
C GLY A 170 11.87 5.51 3.35
N ALA A 171 12.86 4.91 4.01
CA ALA A 171 14.15 4.57 3.41
C ALA A 171 13.98 3.57 2.27
N LEU A 172 13.18 2.50 2.45
CA LEU A 172 12.89 1.56 1.38
C LEU A 172 12.10 2.22 0.24
N CYS A 173 11.08 3.03 0.55
CA CYS A 173 10.33 3.75 -0.49
C CYS A 173 11.24 4.69 -1.30
N THR A 174 12.17 5.38 -0.64
CA THR A 174 13.16 6.25 -1.30
C THR A 174 14.07 5.44 -2.22
N PHE A 175 14.56 4.29 -1.76
CA PHE A 175 15.35 3.38 -2.59
C PHE A 175 14.53 2.90 -3.81
N LEU A 176 13.29 2.45 -3.61
CA LEU A 176 12.42 1.97 -4.69
C LEU A 176 12.05 3.08 -5.68
N ALA A 177 11.98 4.33 -5.25
CA ALA A 177 11.74 5.48 -6.14
C ALA A 177 12.97 5.83 -6.99
N SER A 178 14.18 5.43 -6.56
CA SER A 178 15.44 5.77 -7.22
C SER A 178 15.83 4.79 -8.33
N ASP A 179 16.81 5.19 -9.15
CA ASP A 179 17.43 4.35 -10.20
C ASP A 179 18.21 3.14 -9.63
N ALA A 180 18.58 3.18 -8.34
CA ALA A 180 19.21 2.04 -7.68
C ALA A 180 18.34 0.79 -7.69
N ALA A 181 17.01 0.96 -7.74
CA ALA A 181 16.03 -0.11 -7.81
C ALA A 181 15.52 -0.42 -9.25
N ARG A 182 16.23 0.03 -10.30
CA ARG A 182 15.79 -0.06 -11.71
C ARG A 182 15.46 -1.47 -12.21
N SER A 183 15.94 -2.49 -11.55
CA SER A 183 15.67 -3.91 -11.89
C SER A 183 14.68 -4.59 -10.95
N MET A 184 13.97 -3.82 -10.11
CA MET A 184 13.02 -4.35 -9.13
C MET A 184 11.59 -3.96 -9.49
N THR A 185 10.77 -4.95 -9.87
CA THR A 185 9.35 -4.76 -10.19
C THR A 185 8.57 -6.04 -9.88
N GLY A 186 7.29 -5.93 -9.58
CA GLY A 186 6.38 -7.03 -9.31
C GLY A 186 6.57 -7.72 -7.95
N SER A 187 7.33 -7.12 -7.03
CA SER A 187 7.70 -7.73 -5.75
C SER A 187 6.97 -7.09 -4.58
N THR A 188 6.73 -7.88 -3.53
CA THR A 188 6.43 -7.40 -2.18
C THR A 188 7.73 -7.40 -1.37
N LEU A 189 8.09 -6.25 -0.81
CA LEU A 189 9.31 -6.07 -0.03
C LEU A 189 8.96 -5.81 1.44
N TYR A 190 9.52 -6.63 2.32
CA TYR A 190 9.25 -6.54 3.75
C TYR A 190 10.20 -5.56 4.44
N VAL A 191 9.63 -4.73 5.32
CA VAL A 191 10.34 -3.87 6.27
C VAL A 191 9.71 -4.10 7.63
N ASP A 192 10.09 -5.17 8.32
CA ASP A 192 9.39 -5.68 9.49
C ASP A 192 10.33 -6.26 10.56
N ALA A 193 11.61 -5.93 10.49
CA ALA A 193 12.64 -6.46 11.38
C ALA A 193 12.77 -8.00 11.35
N GLY A 194 12.29 -8.63 10.26
CA GLY A 194 12.35 -10.07 10.02
C GLY A 194 11.15 -10.87 10.56
N VAL A 195 10.07 -10.23 10.97
CA VAL A 195 8.87 -10.92 11.52
C VAL A 195 8.29 -11.92 10.51
N HIS A 196 8.27 -11.58 9.23
CA HIS A 196 7.65 -12.41 8.17
C HIS A 196 8.31 -13.78 7.95
N ILE A 197 9.55 -13.99 8.42
CA ILE A 197 10.23 -15.29 8.28
C ILE A 197 10.01 -16.20 9.51
N MET A 198 9.33 -15.69 10.53
CA MET A 198 9.12 -16.38 11.80
C MET A 198 7.72 -17.01 11.82
N GLY A 199 7.66 -18.35 11.84
CA GLY A 199 6.43 -19.14 11.97
C GLY A 199 5.81 -19.08 13.38
#